data_2efb0ebeefe51660e0bcbdb16ffa974f
#
_entry.id   2efb0ebeefe51660e0bcbdb16ffa974f
#
_cell.length_a   1.000
_cell.length_b   1.000
_cell.length_c   1.000
_cell.angle_alpha   90.00
_cell.angle_beta   90.00
_cell.angle_gamma   90.00
#
_symmetry.space_group_name_H-M   'P 1'
#
loop_
_entity.id
_entity.type
_entity.pdbx_description
1 polymer ?
#
loop_
_entity_poly.entity_id
_entity_poly.type
_entity_poly.pdbx_seq_one_letter_code
_entity_poly.pdbx_strand_id
1 'polypeptide(L)'
;VALWHERDISHSSVERRSFVASPVTLELRGVRGKRANAPRHPDGAIPGSREWELAGSILIQASDMGQGRVRLKEFADIEISGDVATIESYDRSDKRPIIHWIPAGFARGAELVTPVEDGLVTQTGVLEDFELVVGETYQLERVGFARLEELSNGGLAKLVWLHG
;
A
#
# COMPACT_ATOMS: atom_id res chain seq x y z
N VAL A 1 5.16 -7.29 -30.43
CA VAL A 1 3.82 -7.84 -30.31
C VAL A 1 3.69 -8.69 -29.05
N ALA A 2 4.59 -9.63 -28.81
CA ALA A 2 4.58 -10.45 -27.61
C ALA A 2 4.75 -9.63 -26.34
N LEU A 3 5.61 -8.61 -26.36
CA LEU A 3 5.81 -7.71 -25.24
C LEU A 3 4.55 -6.91 -24.88
N TRP A 4 3.81 -6.46 -25.89
CA TRP A 4 2.54 -5.76 -25.67
C TRP A 4 1.50 -6.67 -25.04
N HIS A 5 1.41 -7.90 -25.52
CA HIS A 5 0.47 -8.87 -24.99
C HIS A 5 0.77 -9.23 -23.54
N GLU A 6 2.03 -9.48 -23.24
CA GLU A 6 2.46 -9.75 -21.85
C GLU A 6 2.18 -8.57 -20.92
N ARG A 7 2.41 -7.35 -21.41
CA ARG A 7 2.16 -6.14 -20.66
C ARG A 7 0.68 -5.95 -20.34
N ASP A 8 -0.19 -6.17 -21.33
CA ASP A 8 -1.63 -6.08 -21.13
C ASP A 8 -2.12 -7.13 -20.13
N ILE A 9 -1.64 -8.36 -20.23
CA ILE A 9 -1.96 -9.40 -19.26
C ILE A 9 -1.50 -9.03 -17.88
N SER A 10 -0.29 -8.49 -17.72
CA SER A 10 0.24 -8.03 -16.45
C SER A 10 -0.64 -6.94 -15.82
N HIS A 11 -1.06 -5.95 -16.60
CA HIS A 11 -1.94 -4.88 -16.13
C HIS A 11 -3.31 -5.40 -15.68
N SER A 12 -3.87 -6.38 -16.38
CA SER A 12 -5.20 -6.90 -16.07
C SER A 12 -5.23 -7.92 -14.93
N SER A 13 -4.11 -8.58 -14.63
CA SER A 13 -4.05 -9.70 -13.68
C SER A 13 -3.18 -9.43 -12.45
N VAL A 14 -2.53 -8.27 -12.36
CA VAL A 14 -1.63 -7.95 -11.26
C VAL A 14 -2.40 -7.49 -10.02
N GLU A 15 -2.14 -8.14 -8.90
CA GLU A 15 -2.74 -7.74 -7.64
C GLU A 15 -2.11 -6.47 -7.08
N ARG A 16 -2.91 -5.71 -6.35
CA ARG A 16 -2.46 -4.49 -5.67
C ARG A 16 -1.98 -4.78 -4.27
N ARG A 17 -0.95 -4.05 -3.87
CA ARG A 17 -0.45 -4.00 -2.49
C ARG A 17 -0.01 -2.59 -2.18
N SER A 18 0.04 -2.25 -0.90
CA SER A 18 0.56 -0.97 -0.46
C SER A 18 2.00 -1.12 0.00
N PHE A 19 2.87 -0.24 -0.49
CA PHE A 19 4.23 -0.07 -0.01
C PHE A 19 4.36 1.35 0.52
N VAL A 20 4.65 1.50 1.80
CA VAL A 20 4.78 2.80 2.46
C VAL A 20 6.24 3.07 2.75
N ALA A 21 6.83 3.98 1.97
CA ALA A 21 8.21 4.43 2.18
C ALA A 21 8.26 5.39 3.35
N SER A 22 9.36 5.34 4.12
CA SER A 22 9.53 6.21 5.29
C SER A 22 8.28 6.24 6.16
N PRO A 23 7.85 5.10 6.72
CA PRO A 23 6.56 5.01 7.40
C PRO A 23 6.54 5.79 8.71
N VAL A 24 5.38 6.39 8.97
CA VAL A 24 5.07 7.05 10.25
C VAL A 24 3.85 6.35 10.85
N THR A 25 3.93 6.04 12.13
CA THR A 25 2.84 5.41 12.86
C THR A 25 1.88 6.45 13.40
N LEU A 26 0.58 6.26 13.10
CA LEU A 26 -0.48 7.10 13.64
C LEU A 26 -1.43 6.24 14.47
N GLU A 27 -1.84 6.77 15.62
CA GLU A 27 -2.94 6.19 16.41
C GLU A 27 -4.25 6.48 15.67
N LEU A 28 -5.03 5.46 15.38
CA LEU A 28 -6.32 5.60 14.69
C LEU A 28 -7.45 5.67 15.71
N ARG A 29 -8.18 6.79 15.72
CA ARG A 29 -9.32 7.01 16.62
C ARG A 29 -10.62 7.05 15.85
N GLY A 30 -11.70 6.58 16.48
CA GLY A 30 -13.04 6.54 15.88
C GLY A 30 -13.37 5.22 15.19
N VAL A 31 -12.49 4.25 15.25
CA VAL A 31 -12.76 2.88 14.76
C VAL A 31 -13.67 2.17 15.76
N ARG A 32 -14.76 1.61 15.27
CA ARG A 32 -15.72 0.86 16.10
C ARG A 32 -15.88 -0.54 15.55
N GLY A 33 -14.86 -1.39 15.70
CA GLY A 33 -14.86 -2.74 15.22
C GLY A 33 -14.99 -2.89 13.71
N LYS A 34 -14.60 -1.86 12.97
CA LYS A 34 -14.60 -1.86 11.50
C LYS A 34 -13.42 -2.62 10.94
N ARG A 35 -13.64 -3.26 9.83
CA ARG A 35 -12.59 -3.86 9.02
C ARG A 35 -12.32 -2.99 7.82
N ALA A 36 -11.06 -2.83 7.47
CA ALA A 36 -10.69 -2.25 6.20
C ALA A 36 -10.79 -3.32 5.12
N ASN A 37 -11.26 -2.92 3.95
CA ASN A 37 -11.47 -3.82 2.82
C ASN A 37 -11.04 -3.10 1.55
N ALA A 38 -10.14 -3.71 0.79
CA ALA A 38 -9.67 -3.18 -0.48
C ALA A 38 -9.68 -4.28 -1.53
N PRO A 39 -10.11 -3.99 -2.77
CA PRO A 39 -10.13 -5.00 -3.81
C PRO A 39 -8.70 -5.44 -4.16
N ARG A 40 -8.57 -6.71 -4.56
CA ARG A 40 -7.29 -7.25 -5.04
C ARG A 40 -6.89 -6.60 -6.36
N HIS A 41 -7.89 -6.23 -7.14
CA HIS A 41 -7.72 -5.52 -8.42
C HIS A 41 -8.84 -4.49 -8.57
N PRO A 42 -8.53 -3.26 -9.04
CA PRO A 42 -9.53 -2.18 -9.11
C PRO A 42 -10.73 -2.48 -10.03
N ASP A 43 -10.52 -3.28 -11.06
CA ASP A 43 -11.56 -3.63 -12.04
C ASP A 43 -12.26 -4.94 -11.73
N GLY A 44 -11.93 -5.57 -10.58
CA GLY A 44 -12.49 -6.88 -10.23
C GLY A 44 -11.96 -8.02 -11.08
N ALA A 45 -10.88 -7.83 -11.84
CA ALA A 45 -10.28 -8.88 -12.67
C ALA A 45 -9.78 -10.07 -11.83
N ILE A 46 -9.36 -9.78 -10.60
CA ILE A 46 -9.02 -10.78 -9.60
C ILE A 46 -10.10 -10.74 -8.55
N PRO A 47 -10.89 -11.83 -8.35
CA PRO A 47 -11.98 -11.82 -7.40
C PRO A 47 -11.47 -11.78 -5.95
N GLY A 48 -12.31 -11.28 -5.07
CA GLY A 48 -12.00 -11.17 -3.65
C GLY A 48 -11.45 -9.83 -3.26
N SER A 49 -11.19 -9.69 -1.98
CA SER A 49 -10.69 -8.45 -1.38
C SER A 49 -9.65 -8.75 -0.32
N ARG A 50 -8.86 -7.73 -0.01
CA ARG A 50 -7.93 -7.74 1.11
C ARG A 50 -8.65 -7.15 2.30
N GLU A 51 -8.73 -7.91 3.38
CA GLU A 51 -9.43 -7.48 4.59
C GLU A 51 -8.48 -7.42 5.77
N TRP A 52 -8.61 -6.38 6.57
CA TRP A 52 -7.84 -6.22 7.80
C TRP A 52 -8.75 -5.88 8.96
N GLU A 53 -8.51 -6.53 10.07
CA GLU A 53 -9.09 -6.12 11.34
C GLU A 53 -8.24 -4.99 11.91
N LEU A 54 -8.85 -3.86 12.22
CA LEU A 54 -8.12 -2.67 12.64
C LEU A 54 -7.84 -2.70 14.14
N ALA A 55 -6.58 -2.58 14.49
CA ALA A 55 -6.10 -2.67 15.88
C ALA A 55 -5.34 -1.41 16.30
N GLY A 56 -5.98 -0.27 16.18
CA GLY A 56 -5.54 0.96 16.84
C GLY A 56 -4.47 1.80 16.12
N SER A 57 -3.62 1.24 15.28
CA SER A 57 -2.55 2.00 14.62
C SER A 57 -2.48 1.73 13.13
N ILE A 58 -2.10 2.76 12.39
CA ILE A 58 -1.84 2.68 10.94
C ILE A 58 -0.48 3.28 10.61
N LEU A 59 0.04 2.90 9.45
CA LEU A 59 1.27 3.43 8.89
C LEU A 59 0.97 4.20 7.62
N ILE A 60 1.50 5.41 7.53
CA ILE A 60 1.42 6.23 6.32
C ILE A 60 2.81 6.74 5.95
N GLN A 61 2.96 7.20 4.71
CA GLN A 61 4.22 7.78 4.26
C GLN A 61 4.44 9.13 4.92
N ALA A 62 5.68 9.39 5.37
CA ALA A 62 6.00 10.63 6.06
C ALA A 62 5.64 11.88 5.27
N SER A 63 5.79 11.84 3.95
CA SER A 63 5.44 12.98 3.07
C SER A 63 3.95 13.31 3.06
N ASP A 64 3.08 12.40 3.50
CA ASP A 64 1.63 12.63 3.57
C ASP A 64 1.20 13.28 4.89
N MET A 65 2.08 13.38 5.88
CA MET A 65 1.76 13.93 7.19
C MET A 65 1.30 15.39 7.16
N GLY A 66 1.85 16.20 6.26
CA GLY A 66 1.53 17.62 6.16
C GLY A 66 0.20 17.95 5.52
N GLN A 67 -0.53 16.96 5.03
CA GLN A 67 -1.82 17.19 4.35
C GLN A 67 -2.95 17.57 5.30
N GLY A 68 -2.91 17.13 6.56
CA GLY A 68 -3.95 17.38 7.54
C GLY A 68 -5.19 16.52 7.35
N ARG A 69 -5.95 16.78 6.29
CA ARG A 69 -7.15 16.01 5.94
C ARG A 69 -6.89 15.19 4.68
N VAL A 70 -7.02 13.89 4.81
CA VAL A 70 -6.77 12.94 3.71
C VAL A 70 -7.81 11.83 3.75
N ARG A 71 -7.89 11.10 2.65
CA ARG A 71 -8.66 9.86 2.61
C ARG A 71 -7.71 8.66 2.58
N LEU A 72 -7.88 7.80 3.57
CA LEU A 72 -7.23 6.49 3.55
C LEU A 72 -7.91 5.64 2.47
N LYS A 73 -7.14 5.23 1.48
CA LYS A 73 -7.67 4.55 0.30
C LYS A 73 -8.55 3.36 0.67
N GLU A 74 -9.74 3.30 0.09
CA GLU A 74 -10.74 2.24 0.28
C GLU A 74 -11.23 2.09 1.73
N PHE A 75 -11.08 3.11 2.55
CA PHE A 75 -11.48 3.00 3.95
C PHE A 75 -12.24 4.21 4.49
N ALA A 76 -11.56 5.34 4.74
CA ALA A 76 -12.18 6.44 5.48
C ALA A 76 -11.52 7.78 5.24
N ASP A 77 -12.30 8.85 5.40
CA ASP A 77 -11.79 10.21 5.52
C ASP A 77 -11.28 10.42 6.93
N ILE A 78 -10.06 10.93 7.05
CA ILE A 78 -9.43 11.18 8.35
C ILE A 78 -8.87 12.59 8.45
N GLU A 79 -8.67 13.04 9.69
CA GLU A 79 -7.91 14.23 10.00
C GLU A 79 -6.67 13.82 10.81
N ILE A 80 -5.51 14.28 10.35
CA ILE A 80 -4.24 14.00 11.02
C ILE A 80 -3.87 15.19 11.91
N SER A 81 -3.64 14.93 13.19
CA SER A 81 -3.19 15.92 14.15
C SER A 81 -2.09 15.28 15.02
N GLY A 82 -0.86 15.77 14.84
CA GLY A 82 0.29 15.16 15.50
C GLY A 82 0.49 13.71 15.05
N ASP A 83 0.45 12.79 15.99
CA ASP A 83 0.55 11.34 15.74
C ASP A 83 -0.80 10.61 15.78
N VAL A 84 -1.89 11.35 15.69
CA VAL A 84 -3.25 10.83 15.78
C VAL A 84 -4.00 11.06 14.47
N ALA A 85 -4.65 10.02 13.97
CA ALA A 85 -5.57 10.08 12.85
C ALA A 85 -6.99 9.83 13.37
N THR A 86 -7.88 10.79 13.20
CA THR A 86 -9.27 10.69 13.63
C THR A 86 -10.17 10.44 12.43
N ILE A 87 -10.99 9.41 12.50
CA ILE A 87 -11.96 9.11 11.44
C ILE A 87 -13.07 10.15 11.48
N GLU A 88 -13.30 10.80 10.34
CA GLU A 88 -14.37 11.77 10.16
C GLU A 88 -15.58 11.16 9.45
N SER A 89 -15.34 10.31 8.46
CA SER A 89 -16.40 9.66 7.70
C SER A 89 -15.88 8.41 7.00
N TYR A 90 -16.67 7.36 6.98
CA TYR A 90 -16.39 6.19 6.14
C TYR A 90 -16.81 6.43 4.70
N ASP A 91 -17.84 7.22 4.50
CA ASP A 91 -18.26 7.66 3.17
C ASP A 91 -17.41 8.85 2.74
N ARG A 92 -17.17 8.96 1.45
CA ARG A 92 -16.40 10.05 0.90
C ARG A 92 -17.18 11.36 1.01
N SER A 93 -16.79 12.24 1.92
CA SER A 93 -17.53 13.45 2.24
C SER A 93 -17.10 14.68 1.44
N ASP A 94 -15.85 14.71 0.97
CA ASP A 94 -15.30 15.83 0.22
C ASP A 94 -14.15 15.39 -0.68
N LYS A 95 -13.55 16.33 -1.40
CA LYS A 95 -12.37 16.05 -2.23
C LYS A 95 -11.11 16.22 -1.40
N ARG A 96 -10.56 15.09 -0.95
CA ARG A 96 -9.31 15.03 -0.22
C ARG A 96 -8.28 14.27 -1.03
N PRO A 97 -6.98 14.54 -0.82
CA PRO A 97 -5.96 13.64 -1.34
C PRO A 97 -6.17 12.22 -0.82
N ILE A 98 -6.10 11.26 -1.73
CA ILE A 98 -6.19 9.84 -1.37
C ILE A 98 -4.78 9.33 -1.14
N ILE A 99 -4.51 8.79 0.04
CA ILE A 99 -3.19 8.25 0.38
C ILE A 99 -3.25 6.74 0.58
N HIS A 100 -2.12 6.09 0.32
CA HIS A 100 -1.95 4.69 0.65
C HIS A 100 -1.55 4.54 2.11
N TRP A 101 -1.89 3.41 2.70
CA TRP A 101 -1.73 3.16 4.12
C TRP A 101 -1.71 1.66 4.40
N ILE A 102 -1.22 1.28 5.57
CA ILE A 102 -1.22 -0.12 6.01
C ILE A 102 -1.58 -0.14 7.49
N PRO A 103 -2.51 -1.02 7.92
CA PRO A 103 -2.71 -1.26 9.35
C PRO A 103 -1.42 -1.81 9.97
N ALA A 104 -1.02 -1.29 11.12
CA ALA A 104 0.29 -1.60 11.71
C ALA A 104 0.52 -3.10 11.92
N GLY A 105 -0.52 -3.85 12.29
CA GLY A 105 -0.41 -5.30 12.50
C GLY A 105 -0.24 -6.11 11.21
N PHE A 106 -0.37 -5.49 10.04
CA PHE A 106 -0.27 -6.15 8.73
C PHE A 106 0.86 -5.58 7.88
N ALA A 107 1.84 -4.95 8.50
CA ALA A 107 2.98 -4.37 7.83
C ALA A 107 4.22 -5.25 7.99
N ARG A 108 4.92 -5.48 6.90
CA ARG A 108 6.20 -6.20 6.87
C ARG A 108 7.29 -5.25 6.41
N GLY A 109 8.43 -5.24 7.09
CA GLY A 109 9.58 -4.48 6.63
C GLY A 109 9.94 -4.83 5.20
N ALA A 110 10.24 -3.84 4.37
CA ALA A 110 10.50 -4.04 2.96
C ALA A 110 11.50 -3.04 2.40
N GLU A 111 12.18 -3.46 1.34
CA GLU A 111 13.03 -2.60 0.52
C GLU A 111 12.52 -2.63 -0.91
N LEU A 112 12.43 -1.45 -1.51
CA LEU A 112 12.12 -1.30 -2.94
C LEU A 112 13.37 -0.80 -3.65
N VAL A 113 13.89 -1.63 -4.54
CA VAL A 113 15.07 -1.31 -5.33
C VAL A 113 14.62 -0.81 -6.70
N THR A 114 15.03 0.38 -7.07
CA THR A 114 14.71 0.99 -8.36
C THR A 114 15.99 1.15 -9.18
N PRO A 115 16.10 0.49 -10.33
CA PRO A 115 17.21 0.73 -11.24
C PRO A 115 17.15 2.15 -11.79
N VAL A 116 18.30 2.84 -11.76
CA VAL A 116 18.46 4.16 -12.33
C VAL A 116 19.69 4.15 -13.24
N GLU A 117 19.90 5.24 -13.99
CA GLU A 117 20.97 5.31 -14.99
C GLU A 117 22.36 4.96 -14.43
N ASP A 118 22.67 5.45 -13.23
CA ASP A 118 23.98 5.28 -12.61
C ASP A 118 24.03 4.23 -11.49
N GLY A 119 23.03 3.34 -11.41
CA GLY A 119 23.05 2.31 -10.39
C GLY A 119 21.66 1.93 -9.87
N LEU A 120 21.56 1.75 -8.56
CA LEU A 120 20.33 1.34 -7.89
C LEU A 120 19.99 2.33 -6.78
N VAL A 121 18.70 2.66 -6.66
CA VAL A 121 18.18 3.43 -5.53
C VAL A 121 17.32 2.50 -4.68
N THR A 122 17.61 2.43 -3.38
CA THR A 122 16.85 1.61 -2.44
C THR A 122 16.02 2.49 -1.51
N GLN A 123 14.72 2.24 -1.48
CA GLN A 123 13.81 2.85 -0.51
C GLN A 123 13.44 1.83 0.55
N THR A 124 13.60 2.21 1.80
CA THR A 124 13.20 1.38 2.93
C THR A 124 11.79 1.78 3.38
N GLY A 125 10.98 0.79 3.71
CA GLY A 125 9.62 1.04 4.15
C GLY A 125 8.96 -0.21 4.67
N VAL A 126 7.63 -0.25 4.52
CA VAL A 126 6.82 -1.41 4.89
C VAL A 126 5.92 -1.81 3.73
N LEU A 127 5.70 -3.10 3.61
CA LEU A 127 4.82 -3.70 2.60
C LEU A 127 3.64 -4.33 3.31
N GLU A 128 2.48 -4.23 2.71
CA GLU A 128 1.27 -4.91 3.15
C GLU A 128 1.52 -6.43 3.14
N ASP A 129 1.43 -7.05 4.31
CA ASP A 129 1.72 -8.49 4.47
C ASP A 129 0.45 -9.31 4.24
N PHE A 130 0.11 -9.51 2.98
CA PHE A 130 -1.07 -10.25 2.58
C PHE A 130 -0.76 -11.09 1.34
N GLU A 131 -0.77 -12.41 1.50
CA GLU A 131 -0.58 -13.38 0.41
C GLU A 131 0.57 -13.02 -0.56
N LEU A 132 1.75 -12.80 0.00
CA LEU A 132 2.92 -12.44 -0.80
C LEU A 132 3.60 -13.69 -1.35
N VAL A 133 3.86 -13.69 -2.66
CA VAL A 133 4.48 -14.81 -3.37
C VAL A 133 5.73 -14.32 -4.10
N VAL A 134 6.87 -14.92 -3.80
CA VAL A 134 8.13 -14.59 -4.47
C VAL A 134 8.02 -14.91 -5.96
N GLY A 135 8.50 -14.00 -6.80
CA GLY A 135 8.41 -14.09 -8.25
C GLY A 135 7.21 -13.40 -8.85
N GLU A 136 6.19 -13.09 -8.03
CA GLU A 136 5.01 -12.38 -8.50
C GLU A 136 5.25 -10.87 -8.60
N THR A 137 4.55 -10.25 -9.54
CA THR A 137 4.54 -8.80 -9.71
C THR A 137 3.31 -8.22 -9.02
N TYR A 138 3.51 -7.13 -8.30
CA TYR A 138 2.44 -6.41 -7.61
C TYR A 138 2.38 -4.96 -8.08
N GLN A 139 1.18 -4.41 -8.16
CA GLN A 139 1.01 -2.98 -8.36
C GLN A 139 1.04 -2.31 -6.98
N LEU A 140 2.04 -1.49 -6.76
CA LEU A 140 2.18 -0.74 -5.52
C LEU A 140 1.46 0.60 -5.67
N GLU A 141 0.56 0.90 -4.74
CA GLU A 141 -0.25 2.11 -4.77
C GLU A 141 0.63 3.36 -4.88
N ARG A 142 0.36 4.21 -5.88
CA ARG A 142 1.08 5.47 -6.15
C ARG A 142 2.58 5.32 -6.49
N VAL A 143 3.07 4.10 -6.66
CA VAL A 143 4.49 3.82 -6.90
C VAL A 143 4.71 3.23 -8.28
N GLY A 144 3.97 2.18 -8.63
CA GLY A 144 4.12 1.47 -9.89
C GLY A 144 4.15 -0.04 -9.69
N PHE A 145 4.70 -0.74 -10.68
CA PHE A 145 4.75 -2.20 -10.66
C PHE A 145 6.13 -2.67 -10.18
N ALA A 146 6.12 -3.62 -9.27
CA ALA A 146 7.35 -4.19 -8.72
C ALA A 146 7.21 -5.70 -8.53
N ARG A 147 8.32 -6.40 -8.71
CA ARG A 147 8.38 -7.85 -8.51
C ARG A 147 8.95 -8.16 -7.14
N LEU A 148 8.31 -9.07 -6.42
CA LEU A 148 8.83 -9.58 -5.16
C LEU A 148 9.94 -10.58 -5.41
N GLU A 149 11.16 -10.22 -5.05
CA GLU A 149 12.35 -11.04 -5.29
C GLU A 149 12.71 -11.94 -4.13
N GLU A 150 12.55 -11.47 -2.91
CA GLU A 150 12.87 -12.20 -1.69
C GLU A 150 11.83 -11.95 -0.62
N LEU A 151 11.58 -12.97 0.18
CA LEU A 151 10.69 -12.91 1.33
C LEU A 151 11.28 -13.76 2.44
N SER A 152 11.92 -13.12 3.42
CA SER A 152 12.50 -13.83 4.55
C SER A 152 11.44 -14.23 5.57
N ASN A 153 11.58 -15.38 6.20
CA ASN A 153 10.68 -15.83 7.25
C ASN A 153 10.71 -14.86 8.43
N GLY A 154 9.59 -14.16 8.67
CA GLY A 154 9.51 -13.14 9.71
C GLY A 154 10.41 -11.94 9.48
N GLY A 155 10.93 -11.76 8.28
CA GLY A 155 11.90 -10.74 7.95
C GLY A 155 11.51 -9.88 6.77
N LEU A 156 12.52 -9.32 6.12
CA LEU A 156 12.41 -8.29 5.10
C LEU A 156 11.90 -8.84 3.76
N ALA A 157 10.97 -8.10 3.14
CA ALA A 157 10.59 -8.31 1.75
C ALA A 157 11.48 -7.44 0.86
N LYS A 158 11.93 -7.99 -0.26
CA LYS A 158 12.72 -7.23 -1.24
C LYS A 158 12.00 -7.20 -2.58
N LEU A 159 11.74 -5.99 -3.07
CA LEU A 159 11.04 -5.76 -4.32
C LEU A 159 11.95 -5.01 -5.30
N VAL A 160 11.75 -5.29 -6.59
CA VAL A 160 12.43 -4.57 -7.67
C VAL A 160 11.38 -3.85 -8.51
N TRP A 161 11.51 -2.53 -8.62
CA TRP A 161 10.61 -1.71 -9.43
C TRP A 161 10.79 -2.03 -10.91
N LEU A 162 9.70 -2.21 -11.62
CA LEU A 162 9.69 -2.58 -13.03
C LEU A 162 9.29 -1.39 -13.92
N HIS A 163 8.19 -0.74 -13.61
CA HIS A 163 7.69 0.44 -14.35
C HIS A 163 6.56 1.13 -13.58
N GLY A 164 6.30 2.36 -13.97
CA GLY A 164 5.21 3.15 -13.41
C GLY A 164 3.83 2.82 -13.95
#